data_5acc8c3eb55f6e06ec878d0a8281c4ce
#
_entry.id   5acc8c3eb55f6e06ec878d0a8281c4ce
#
_cell.length_a   1.000
_cell.length_b   1.000
_cell.length_c   1.000
_cell.angle_alpha   90.00
_cell.angle_beta   90.00
_cell.angle_gamma   90.00
#
_symmetry.space_group_name_H-M   'P 1'
#
loop_
_entity.id
_entity.type
_entity.pdbx_description
1 polymer ?
#
loop_
_entity_poly.entity_id
_entity_poly.type
_entity_poly.pdbx_seq_one_letter_code
_entity_poly.pdbx_strand_id
1 'polypeptide(L)'
;MKKVLATILALVMALGLTTAAWADEAKAAKVGDVEYDTLQAAVDAATAGQTIVLLKDVDASSGVTVGKKIVLDMNGKKLYNTVDIWDTSWSLISVRANGDLTITGNGTFAAKENDCYAVDVQAGGKVTIQNGTFIGNIHAVYVHTGTAIINGGTYTVQQQYPNADRPYDFVLNCYDASRAAGTATITVNGGEFPQIDPSNCKAEGEGTDFVAAGVAVATVVDGDNTSYAVGSAVIAAAANNGKSVTVTKTGPITGVDAGKSIAVAEGVTGVTVNGVPVTGDSYTVPSRYYYYQPTTDTKANDTKGSPKTFDAGIALYVGMALTSAAGVAFVGKKRED
;
A
#
# COMPACT_ATOMS: atom_id res chain seq x y z
N MET A 1 -63.16 39.79 -4.71
CA MET A 1 -61.83 39.90 -5.37
C MET A 1 -60.67 39.84 -4.39
N LYS A 2 -60.65 40.60 -3.31
CA LYS A 2 -59.43 40.53 -2.34
C LYS A 2 -59.20 39.19 -1.69
N LYS A 3 -60.27 38.39 -1.42
CA LYS A 3 -60.10 37.05 -0.80
C LYS A 3 -59.56 35.97 -1.76
N VAL A 4 -59.93 36.06 -3.05
CA VAL A 4 -59.47 35.14 -4.08
C VAL A 4 -57.99 35.40 -4.41
N LEU A 5 -57.58 36.67 -4.44
CA LEU A 5 -56.21 37.04 -4.68
C LEU A 5 -55.26 36.57 -3.56
N ALA A 6 -55.73 36.61 -2.30
CA ALA A 6 -54.96 36.09 -1.15
C ALA A 6 -54.80 34.57 -1.20
N THR A 7 -55.82 33.84 -1.66
CA THR A 7 -55.78 32.37 -1.80
C THR A 7 -54.84 31.93 -2.93
N ILE A 8 -54.81 32.65 -4.04
CA ILE A 8 -53.91 32.37 -5.16
C ILE A 8 -52.45 32.68 -4.78
N LEU A 9 -52.20 33.77 -4.03
CA LEU A 9 -50.88 34.12 -3.57
C LEU A 9 -50.36 33.13 -2.53
N ALA A 10 -51.20 32.59 -1.64
CA ALA A 10 -50.83 31.56 -0.69
C ALA A 10 -50.53 30.20 -1.39
N LEU A 11 -51.27 29.86 -2.47
CA LEU A 11 -51.03 28.65 -3.24
C LEU A 11 -49.78 28.74 -4.06
N VAL A 12 -49.41 29.91 -4.60
CA VAL A 12 -48.15 30.13 -5.34
C VAL A 12 -46.93 30.10 -4.38
N MET A 13 -47.06 30.62 -3.14
CA MET A 13 -46.03 30.50 -2.14
C MET A 13 -45.88 29.08 -1.59
N ALA A 14 -46.95 28.29 -1.53
CA ALA A 14 -46.88 26.89 -1.13
C ALA A 14 -46.25 25.99 -2.22
N LEU A 15 -46.40 26.33 -3.49
CA LEU A 15 -45.77 25.66 -4.62
C LEU A 15 -44.30 26.10 -4.87
N GLY A 16 -43.91 27.28 -4.34
CA GLY A 16 -42.57 27.83 -4.47
C GLY A 16 -41.61 27.37 -3.38
N LEU A 17 -42.03 26.63 -2.36
CA LEU A 17 -41.25 26.20 -1.22
C LEU A 17 -40.89 24.71 -1.20
N THR A 18 -41.17 23.98 -2.29
CA THR A 18 -40.64 22.61 -2.47
C THR A 18 -39.60 22.54 -3.56
N THR A 19 -38.70 23.49 -3.61
CA THR A 19 -37.31 23.09 -3.96
C THR A 19 -36.76 22.42 -2.73
N ALA A 20 -37.15 21.16 -2.47
CA ALA A 20 -36.28 20.27 -1.77
C ALA A 20 -34.93 20.44 -2.50
N ALA A 21 -33.97 21.07 -1.85
CA ALA A 21 -32.61 20.96 -2.27
C ALA A 21 -32.36 19.45 -2.26
N TRP A 22 -32.42 18.83 -3.40
CA TRP A 22 -31.81 17.53 -3.65
C TRP A 22 -30.37 17.85 -3.40
N ALA A 23 -29.89 17.56 -2.19
CA ALA A 23 -28.47 17.50 -1.94
C ALA A 23 -27.99 16.51 -3.00
N ASP A 24 -27.28 17.01 -3.98
CA ASP A 24 -26.68 16.18 -5.03
C ASP A 24 -25.79 15.20 -4.27
N GLU A 25 -26.26 13.95 -4.19
CA GLU A 25 -25.60 12.96 -3.35
C GLU A 25 -24.22 12.75 -3.99
N ALA A 26 -23.16 13.03 -3.22
CA ALA A 26 -21.80 12.98 -3.74
C ALA A 26 -21.57 11.66 -4.48
N LYS A 27 -21.11 11.75 -5.72
CA LYS A 27 -20.84 10.58 -6.58
C LYS A 27 -19.81 9.67 -5.93
N ALA A 28 -19.87 8.39 -6.23
CA ALA A 28 -18.98 7.40 -5.64
C ALA A 28 -17.57 7.45 -6.24
N ALA A 29 -17.47 7.60 -7.54
CA ALA A 29 -16.21 7.56 -8.26
C ALA A 29 -16.26 8.39 -9.56
N LYS A 30 -15.08 8.67 -10.12
CA LYS A 30 -14.96 9.30 -11.44
C LYS A 30 -13.95 8.59 -12.33
N VAL A 31 -14.16 8.71 -13.66
CA VAL A 31 -13.21 8.32 -14.72
C VAL A 31 -13.00 9.54 -15.60
N GLY A 32 -11.80 10.10 -15.59
CA GLY A 32 -11.57 11.43 -16.16
C GLY A 32 -12.45 12.47 -15.49
N ASP A 33 -13.26 13.17 -16.26
CA ASP A 33 -14.19 14.20 -15.78
C ASP A 33 -15.62 13.68 -15.55
N VAL A 34 -15.91 12.41 -15.85
CA VAL A 34 -17.24 11.81 -15.71
C VAL A 34 -17.38 11.14 -14.35
N GLU A 35 -18.40 11.51 -13.62
CA GLU A 35 -18.73 11.00 -12.30
C GLU A 35 -19.83 9.93 -12.33
N TYR A 36 -19.75 8.96 -11.42
CA TYR A 36 -20.62 7.78 -11.34
C TYR A 36 -21.19 7.61 -9.95
N ASP A 37 -22.45 7.17 -9.87
CA ASP A 37 -23.17 6.94 -8.61
C ASP A 37 -22.62 5.75 -7.82
N THR A 38 -22.06 4.75 -8.52
CA THR A 38 -21.49 3.55 -7.91
C THR A 38 -20.09 3.28 -8.46
N LEU A 39 -19.26 2.61 -7.67
CA LEU A 39 -17.94 2.17 -8.13
C LEU A 39 -18.07 1.16 -9.28
N GLN A 40 -19.04 0.23 -9.24
CA GLN A 40 -19.23 -0.73 -10.34
C GLN A 40 -19.59 -0.01 -11.65
N ALA A 41 -20.44 1.02 -11.64
CA ALA A 41 -20.73 1.78 -12.84
C ALA A 41 -19.48 2.47 -13.43
N ALA A 42 -18.60 3.00 -12.57
CA ALA A 42 -17.31 3.54 -13.02
C ALA A 42 -16.39 2.45 -13.61
N VAL A 43 -16.35 1.27 -12.99
CA VAL A 43 -15.61 0.11 -13.51
C VAL A 43 -16.15 -0.30 -14.88
N ASP A 44 -17.47 -0.39 -15.03
CA ASP A 44 -18.10 -0.82 -16.29
C ASP A 44 -17.85 0.18 -17.43
N ALA A 45 -17.87 1.47 -17.11
CA ALA A 45 -17.65 2.56 -18.08
C ALA A 45 -16.19 2.76 -18.45
N ALA A 46 -15.26 2.45 -17.54
CA ALA A 46 -13.82 2.63 -17.78
C ALA A 46 -13.36 1.77 -18.96
N THR A 47 -12.51 2.34 -19.82
CA THR A 47 -11.76 1.61 -20.84
C THR A 47 -10.41 1.13 -20.29
N ALA A 48 -9.78 0.20 -21.00
CA ALA A 48 -8.54 -0.41 -20.56
C ALA A 48 -7.43 0.63 -20.30
N GLY A 49 -6.82 0.57 -19.12
CA GLY A 49 -5.75 1.46 -18.69
C GLY A 49 -6.21 2.77 -18.03
N GLN A 50 -7.52 3.04 -17.98
CA GLN A 50 -8.01 4.24 -17.30
C GLN A 50 -7.93 4.12 -15.78
N THR A 51 -7.84 5.29 -15.14
CA THR A 51 -7.87 5.44 -13.68
C THR A 51 -9.28 5.81 -13.24
N ILE A 52 -9.76 5.07 -12.26
CA ILE A 52 -10.99 5.36 -11.50
C ILE A 52 -10.55 5.98 -10.18
N VAL A 53 -11.07 7.15 -9.83
CA VAL A 53 -10.76 7.85 -8.58
C VAL A 53 -11.98 7.82 -7.68
N LEU A 54 -11.85 7.34 -6.44
CA LEU A 54 -12.93 7.41 -5.45
C LEU A 54 -13.15 8.86 -5.00
N LEU A 55 -14.41 9.27 -4.92
CA LEU A 55 -14.80 10.61 -4.49
C LEU A 55 -15.33 10.63 -3.06
N LYS A 56 -15.91 9.52 -2.60
CA LYS A 56 -16.39 9.32 -1.23
C LYS A 56 -16.05 7.89 -0.75
N ASP A 57 -16.33 7.62 0.51
CA ASP A 57 -16.38 6.23 1.01
C ASP A 57 -17.50 5.47 0.30
N VAL A 58 -17.21 4.23 -0.10
CA VAL A 58 -18.11 3.41 -0.92
C VAL A 58 -18.52 2.16 -0.15
N ASP A 59 -19.83 1.98 0.00
CA ASP A 59 -20.42 0.71 0.42
C ASP A 59 -20.43 -0.26 -0.77
N ALA A 60 -19.63 -1.30 -0.68
CA ALA A 60 -19.47 -2.37 -1.66
C ALA A 60 -20.31 -3.61 -1.30
N SER A 61 -21.44 -3.44 -0.63
CA SER A 61 -22.31 -4.56 -0.21
C SER A 61 -22.86 -5.41 -1.35
N SER A 62 -22.74 -4.95 -2.61
CA SER A 62 -23.01 -5.78 -3.80
C SER A 62 -21.76 -6.44 -4.38
N GLY A 63 -20.59 -6.22 -3.77
CA GLY A 63 -19.30 -6.55 -4.35
C GLY A 63 -18.96 -5.69 -5.58
N VAL A 64 -17.67 -5.60 -5.89
CA VAL A 64 -17.19 -4.93 -7.11
C VAL A 64 -16.41 -5.95 -7.94
N THR A 65 -16.78 -6.10 -9.22
CA THR A 65 -16.14 -7.06 -10.13
C THR A 65 -15.32 -6.32 -11.19
N VAL A 66 -14.06 -6.71 -11.34
CA VAL A 66 -13.13 -6.15 -12.31
C VAL A 66 -12.75 -7.23 -13.33
N GLY A 67 -13.16 -7.04 -14.59
CA GLY A 67 -12.87 -7.93 -15.72
C GLY A 67 -12.07 -7.26 -16.84
N LYS A 68 -11.36 -6.18 -16.54
CA LYS A 68 -10.53 -5.45 -17.51
C LYS A 68 -9.32 -4.82 -16.82
N LYS A 69 -8.37 -4.31 -17.60
CA LYS A 69 -7.22 -3.59 -17.05
C LYS A 69 -7.63 -2.17 -16.64
N ILE A 70 -7.51 -1.83 -15.35
CA ILE A 70 -7.81 -0.51 -14.81
C ILE A 70 -6.90 -0.17 -13.62
N VAL A 71 -6.84 1.11 -13.28
CA VAL A 71 -6.26 1.61 -12.04
C VAL A 71 -7.38 2.10 -11.13
N LEU A 72 -7.40 1.68 -9.88
CA LEU A 72 -8.27 2.21 -8.84
C LEU A 72 -7.43 3.07 -7.89
N ASP A 73 -7.63 4.38 -7.95
CA ASP A 73 -7.09 5.32 -6.97
C ASP A 73 -8.10 5.48 -5.83
N MET A 74 -7.75 4.96 -4.67
CA MET A 74 -8.58 5.05 -3.48
C MET A 74 -8.73 6.47 -2.96
N ASN A 75 -7.81 7.38 -3.30
CA ASN A 75 -7.86 8.80 -2.94
C ASN A 75 -8.15 9.03 -1.44
N GLY A 76 -7.56 8.21 -0.57
CA GLY A 76 -7.77 8.25 0.88
C GLY A 76 -9.15 7.80 1.35
N LYS A 77 -9.98 7.22 0.48
CA LYS A 77 -11.35 6.79 0.78
C LYS A 77 -11.40 5.34 1.25
N LYS A 78 -12.56 4.96 1.78
CA LYS A 78 -12.85 3.63 2.28
C LYS A 78 -13.77 2.87 1.33
N LEU A 79 -13.42 1.61 1.06
CA LEU A 79 -14.29 0.61 0.47
C LEU A 79 -14.67 -0.39 1.57
N TYR A 80 -15.96 -0.56 1.83
CA TYR A 80 -16.47 -1.37 2.94
C TYR A 80 -17.80 -2.01 2.58
N ASN A 81 -18.30 -2.91 3.40
CA ASN A 81 -19.66 -3.43 3.30
C ASN A 81 -20.41 -3.28 4.64
N THR A 82 -21.73 -3.11 4.56
CA THR A 82 -22.62 -2.99 5.73
C THR A 82 -23.49 -4.22 5.92
N VAL A 83 -23.65 -5.01 4.89
CA VAL A 83 -24.41 -6.28 4.92
C VAL A 83 -23.45 -7.44 4.67
N ASP A 84 -23.91 -8.64 5.06
CA ASP A 84 -23.22 -9.88 4.74
C ASP A 84 -23.24 -10.12 3.23
N ILE A 85 -22.07 -10.40 2.65
CA ILE A 85 -21.89 -10.67 1.22
C ILE A 85 -21.28 -12.03 0.93
N TRP A 86 -21.15 -12.90 1.95
CA TRP A 86 -20.57 -14.23 1.81
C TRP A 86 -21.30 -15.07 0.76
N ASP A 87 -22.64 -15.07 0.79
CA ASP A 87 -23.45 -15.85 -0.15
C ASP A 87 -23.58 -15.22 -1.55
N THR A 88 -23.06 -14.01 -1.77
CA THR A 88 -23.26 -13.28 -3.01
C THR A 88 -21.96 -12.97 -3.77
N SER A 89 -21.02 -12.34 -3.14
CA SER A 89 -19.79 -11.86 -3.79
C SER A 89 -18.50 -12.19 -3.07
N TRP A 90 -18.57 -12.59 -1.81
CA TRP A 90 -17.48 -13.05 -0.92
C TRP A 90 -16.42 -11.98 -0.61
N SER A 91 -16.31 -10.94 -1.41
CA SER A 91 -15.26 -9.93 -1.31
C SER A 91 -15.77 -8.54 -1.64
N LEU A 92 -15.09 -7.51 -1.11
CA LEU A 92 -15.36 -6.13 -1.47
C LEU A 92 -15.05 -5.87 -2.94
N ILE A 93 -13.94 -6.46 -3.44
CA ILE A 93 -13.53 -6.37 -4.84
C ILE A 93 -12.99 -7.71 -5.32
N SER A 94 -13.51 -8.19 -6.45
CA SER A 94 -13.08 -9.42 -7.12
C SER A 94 -12.50 -9.12 -8.49
N VAL A 95 -11.24 -9.54 -8.71
CA VAL A 95 -10.56 -9.41 -10.01
C VAL A 95 -10.68 -10.73 -10.74
N ARG A 96 -11.39 -10.73 -11.87
CA ARG A 96 -11.76 -11.94 -12.60
C ARG A 96 -11.03 -12.04 -13.94
N ALA A 97 -11.42 -12.98 -14.78
CA ALA A 97 -10.84 -13.20 -16.10
C ALA A 97 -10.68 -11.90 -16.89
N ASN A 98 -9.50 -11.69 -17.49
CA ASN A 98 -9.09 -10.46 -18.19
C ASN A 98 -8.94 -9.21 -17.27
N GLY A 99 -9.22 -9.33 -15.98
CA GLY A 99 -8.98 -8.26 -14.99
C GLY A 99 -7.49 -8.10 -14.73
N ASP A 100 -7.00 -6.86 -14.79
CA ASP A 100 -5.66 -6.45 -14.36
C ASP A 100 -5.83 -5.16 -13.57
N LEU A 101 -6.07 -5.29 -12.27
CA LEU A 101 -6.36 -4.18 -11.36
C LEU A 101 -5.08 -3.70 -10.71
N THR A 102 -4.80 -2.40 -10.83
CA THR A 102 -3.80 -1.75 -9.98
C THR A 102 -4.51 -0.88 -8.93
N ILE A 103 -4.24 -1.12 -7.64
CA ILE A 103 -4.77 -0.34 -6.52
C ILE A 103 -3.70 0.65 -6.07
N THR A 104 -4.08 1.93 -5.99
CA THR A 104 -3.22 3.05 -5.55
C THR A 104 -3.95 3.94 -4.55
N GLY A 105 -3.27 4.97 -4.04
CA GLY A 105 -3.83 5.89 -3.04
C GLY A 105 -3.80 5.29 -1.62
N ASN A 106 -3.95 6.13 -0.62
CA ASN A 106 -3.89 5.74 0.81
C ASN A 106 -5.30 5.45 1.34
N GLY A 107 -6.02 4.54 0.69
CA GLY A 107 -7.37 4.17 1.09
C GLY A 107 -7.42 2.93 1.97
N THR A 108 -8.62 2.61 2.42
CA THR A 108 -8.87 1.47 3.29
C THR A 108 -9.92 0.54 2.66
N PHE A 109 -9.58 -0.73 2.56
CA PHE A 109 -10.55 -1.81 2.34
C PHE A 109 -10.90 -2.37 3.72
N ALA A 110 -12.17 -2.36 4.10
CA ALA A 110 -12.61 -2.82 5.41
C ALA A 110 -13.82 -3.75 5.25
N ALA A 111 -13.53 -5.04 5.15
CA ALA A 111 -14.54 -6.08 5.12
C ALA A 111 -15.26 -6.17 6.46
N LYS A 112 -16.59 -6.34 6.40
CA LYS A 112 -17.41 -6.64 7.56
C LYS A 112 -17.15 -8.09 8.01
N GLU A 113 -17.43 -8.40 9.24
CA GLU A 113 -17.48 -9.78 9.75
C GLU A 113 -18.38 -10.66 8.87
N ASN A 114 -18.22 -11.97 8.93
CA ASN A 114 -18.85 -13.03 8.14
C ASN A 114 -18.06 -13.42 6.88
N ASP A 115 -16.82 -13.89 7.08
CA ASP A 115 -15.97 -14.54 6.08
C ASP A 115 -15.65 -13.70 4.82
N CYS A 116 -15.92 -12.41 4.85
CA CYS A 116 -15.70 -11.50 3.73
C CYS A 116 -14.20 -11.22 3.51
N TYR A 117 -13.78 -11.27 2.24
CA TYR A 117 -12.42 -10.90 1.84
C TYR A 117 -12.33 -9.41 1.48
N ALA A 118 -11.18 -8.78 1.71
CA ALA A 118 -10.99 -7.43 1.18
C ALA A 118 -10.75 -7.45 -0.32
N VAL A 119 -9.84 -8.29 -0.80
CA VAL A 119 -9.49 -8.48 -2.22
C VAL A 119 -9.50 -9.96 -2.57
N ASP A 120 -10.14 -10.29 -3.69
CA ASP A 120 -10.24 -11.65 -4.23
C ASP A 120 -9.77 -11.67 -5.70
N VAL A 121 -9.00 -12.69 -6.07
CA VAL A 121 -8.51 -12.90 -7.44
C VAL A 121 -8.95 -14.26 -7.94
N GLN A 122 -9.71 -14.24 -9.03
CA GLN A 122 -10.36 -15.42 -9.59
C GLN A 122 -10.13 -15.53 -11.10
N ALA A 123 -10.28 -16.74 -11.61
CA ALA A 123 -10.33 -17.02 -13.06
C ALA A 123 -9.12 -16.46 -13.86
N GLY A 124 -7.94 -16.45 -13.26
CA GLY A 124 -6.72 -15.96 -13.90
C GLY A 124 -6.56 -14.43 -13.88
N GLY A 125 -7.36 -13.71 -13.07
CA GLY A 125 -7.23 -12.27 -12.86
C GLY A 125 -5.87 -11.89 -12.25
N LYS A 126 -5.55 -10.61 -12.29
CA LYS A 126 -4.33 -10.06 -11.70
C LYS A 126 -4.64 -8.82 -10.88
N VAL A 127 -4.09 -8.75 -9.67
CA VAL A 127 -4.10 -7.52 -8.87
C VAL A 127 -2.66 -7.08 -8.57
N THR A 128 -2.41 -5.77 -8.64
CA THR A 128 -1.18 -5.14 -8.16
C THR A 128 -1.55 -4.08 -7.12
N ILE A 129 -1.09 -4.25 -5.89
CA ILE A 129 -1.37 -3.35 -4.78
C ILE A 129 -0.12 -2.51 -4.50
N GLN A 130 -0.22 -1.18 -4.66
CA GLN A 130 0.89 -0.28 -4.41
C GLN A 130 0.96 0.17 -2.95
N ASN A 131 -0.20 0.46 -2.34
CA ASN A 131 -0.34 0.88 -0.95
C ASN A 131 -1.80 0.78 -0.51
N GLY A 132 -2.09 1.17 0.73
CA GLY A 132 -3.41 1.16 1.33
C GLY A 132 -3.48 0.27 2.57
N THR A 133 -4.64 0.22 3.22
CA THR A 133 -4.91 -0.65 4.36
C THR A 133 -5.97 -1.68 3.97
N PHE A 134 -5.68 -2.95 4.18
CA PHE A 134 -6.54 -4.05 3.77
C PHE A 134 -6.93 -4.86 5.01
N ILE A 135 -8.17 -4.73 5.41
CA ILE A 135 -8.77 -5.41 6.56
C ILE A 135 -9.80 -6.40 6.03
N GLY A 136 -9.42 -7.68 5.93
CA GLY A 136 -10.35 -8.75 5.61
C GLY A 136 -11.10 -9.22 6.84
N ASN A 137 -12.17 -10.00 6.67
CA ASN A 137 -12.64 -10.81 7.80
C ASN A 137 -11.72 -12.02 7.98
N ILE A 138 -11.61 -12.93 6.99
CA ILE A 138 -10.67 -14.06 7.03
C ILE A 138 -9.48 -13.87 6.10
N HIS A 139 -9.60 -13.13 4.99
CA HIS A 139 -8.51 -12.84 4.06
C HIS A 139 -8.42 -11.34 3.77
N ALA A 140 -7.24 -10.76 3.91
CA ALA A 140 -6.96 -9.46 3.33
C ALA A 140 -6.76 -9.56 1.80
N VAL A 141 -6.06 -10.61 1.36
CA VAL A 141 -5.89 -10.95 -0.06
C VAL A 141 -6.04 -12.46 -0.23
N TYR A 142 -6.99 -12.87 -1.09
CA TYR A 142 -7.20 -14.25 -1.49
C TYR A 142 -6.99 -14.43 -2.99
N VAL A 143 -6.30 -15.48 -3.38
CA VAL A 143 -6.10 -15.85 -4.78
C VAL A 143 -6.59 -17.27 -5.02
N HIS A 144 -7.75 -17.41 -5.65
CA HIS A 144 -8.25 -18.73 -6.05
C HIS A 144 -7.50 -19.24 -7.29
N THR A 145 -7.43 -18.40 -8.33
CA THR A 145 -6.59 -18.59 -9.55
C THR A 145 -6.20 -17.24 -10.09
N GLY A 146 -4.94 -17.03 -10.40
CA GLY A 146 -4.40 -15.78 -10.91
C GLY A 146 -3.21 -15.28 -10.09
N THR A 147 -3.01 -13.98 -10.03
CA THR A 147 -1.81 -13.39 -9.43
C THR A 147 -2.13 -12.17 -8.60
N ALA A 148 -1.59 -12.11 -7.39
CA ALA A 148 -1.52 -10.89 -6.59
C ALA A 148 -0.06 -10.44 -6.41
N ILE A 149 0.21 -9.17 -6.69
CA ILE A 149 1.51 -8.53 -6.47
C ILE A 149 1.31 -7.43 -5.43
N ILE A 150 2.02 -7.53 -4.32
CA ILE A 150 1.94 -6.63 -3.18
C ILE A 150 3.24 -5.82 -3.11
N ASN A 151 3.19 -4.54 -3.41
CA ASN A 151 4.34 -3.63 -3.39
C ASN A 151 4.37 -2.75 -2.12
N GLY A 152 3.29 -2.70 -1.37
CA GLY A 152 3.16 -1.92 -0.14
C GLY A 152 1.78 -2.09 0.49
N GLY A 153 1.50 -1.35 1.55
CA GLY A 153 0.24 -1.40 2.29
C GLY A 153 0.34 -2.17 3.60
N THR A 154 -0.75 -2.16 4.37
CA THR A 154 -0.88 -2.86 5.65
C THR A 154 -2.01 -3.88 5.55
N TYR A 155 -1.77 -5.10 6.03
CA TYR A 155 -2.66 -6.24 5.83
C TYR A 155 -3.03 -6.88 7.16
N THR A 156 -4.33 -6.95 7.46
CA THR A 156 -4.87 -7.56 8.68
C THR A 156 -6.17 -8.30 8.40
N VAL A 157 -6.54 -9.19 9.33
CA VAL A 157 -7.85 -9.84 9.37
C VAL A 157 -8.48 -9.70 10.75
N GLN A 158 -9.80 -9.77 10.80
CA GLN A 158 -10.57 -9.62 12.04
C GLN A 158 -10.83 -10.98 12.70
N GLN A 159 -11.05 -12.01 11.91
CA GLN A 159 -11.37 -13.34 12.42
C GLN A 159 -10.10 -14.04 12.88
N GLN A 160 -10.14 -14.55 14.10
CA GLN A 160 -9.13 -15.45 14.62
C GLN A 160 -9.50 -16.88 14.25
N TYR A 161 -8.55 -17.60 13.67
CA TYR A 161 -8.72 -19.02 13.43
C TYR A 161 -8.74 -19.79 14.77
N PRO A 162 -9.50 -20.89 14.91
CA PRO A 162 -9.62 -21.60 16.21
C PRO A 162 -8.34 -22.29 16.68
N ASN A 163 -7.21 -22.12 15.99
CA ASN A 163 -5.91 -22.57 16.44
C ASN A 163 -5.21 -21.45 17.21
N ALA A 164 -5.11 -21.58 18.54
CA ALA A 164 -4.51 -20.58 19.41
C ALA A 164 -3.04 -20.25 19.06
N ASP A 165 -2.30 -21.18 18.46
CA ASP A 165 -0.90 -20.98 18.07
C ASP A 165 -0.76 -20.17 16.77
N ARG A 166 -1.83 -20.07 15.98
CA ARG A 166 -1.85 -19.42 14.67
C ARG A 166 -3.20 -18.75 14.38
N PRO A 167 -3.55 -17.71 15.16
CA PRO A 167 -4.90 -17.14 15.08
C PRO A 167 -5.18 -16.33 13.80
N TYR A 168 -4.16 -16.00 13.02
CA TYR A 168 -4.29 -15.09 11.86
C TYR A 168 -3.67 -15.66 10.57
N ASP A 169 -3.61 -16.97 10.44
CA ASP A 169 -2.93 -17.66 9.35
C ASP A 169 -3.37 -17.22 7.94
N PHE A 170 -4.61 -16.78 7.79
CA PHE A 170 -5.21 -16.52 6.47
C PHE A 170 -5.18 -15.07 5.99
N VAL A 171 -4.32 -14.19 6.55
CA VAL A 171 -4.19 -12.79 6.07
C VAL A 171 -3.90 -12.73 4.57
N LEU A 172 -2.93 -13.51 4.10
CA LEU A 172 -2.67 -13.78 2.69
C LEU A 172 -2.94 -15.26 2.43
N ASN A 173 -3.75 -15.58 1.42
CA ASN A 173 -4.07 -16.97 1.14
C ASN A 173 -4.23 -17.26 -0.36
N CYS A 174 -3.80 -18.43 -0.78
CA CYS A 174 -4.06 -19.04 -2.08
C CYS A 174 -4.94 -20.27 -1.92
N TYR A 175 -5.76 -20.58 -2.92
CA TYR A 175 -6.41 -21.88 -2.95
C TYR A 175 -5.35 -22.99 -3.15
N ASP A 176 -5.28 -23.93 -2.22
CA ASP A 176 -4.21 -24.92 -2.12
C ASP A 176 -3.94 -25.68 -3.41
N ALA A 177 -5.00 -26.19 -4.07
CA ALA A 177 -4.86 -26.94 -5.30
C ALA A 177 -4.29 -26.06 -6.45
N SER A 178 -4.72 -24.80 -6.53
CA SER A 178 -4.23 -23.86 -7.53
C SER A 178 -2.80 -23.41 -7.23
N ARG A 179 -2.45 -23.23 -5.96
CA ARG A 179 -1.08 -22.95 -5.54
C ARG A 179 -0.14 -24.10 -5.87
N ALA A 180 -0.52 -25.32 -5.54
CA ALA A 180 0.25 -26.52 -5.88
C ALA A 180 0.42 -26.71 -7.39
N ALA A 181 -0.58 -26.33 -8.18
CA ALA A 181 -0.53 -26.33 -9.67
C ALA A 181 0.21 -25.11 -10.26
N GLY A 182 0.63 -24.13 -9.44
CA GLY A 182 1.26 -22.90 -9.90
C GLY A 182 0.31 -21.94 -10.63
N THR A 183 -1.00 -22.10 -10.49
CA THR A 183 -2.03 -21.26 -11.12
C THR A 183 -2.58 -20.17 -10.19
N ALA A 184 -2.23 -20.20 -8.89
CA ALA A 184 -2.47 -19.14 -7.92
C ALA A 184 -1.13 -18.70 -7.33
N THR A 185 -0.84 -17.40 -7.38
CA THR A 185 0.43 -16.84 -6.88
C THR A 185 0.19 -15.55 -6.11
N ILE A 186 0.91 -15.39 -5.00
CA ILE A 186 1.07 -14.13 -4.30
C ILE A 186 2.56 -13.80 -4.29
N THR A 187 2.92 -12.55 -4.60
CA THR A 187 4.29 -12.07 -4.53
C THR A 187 4.32 -10.78 -3.70
N VAL A 188 5.08 -10.78 -2.62
CA VAL A 188 5.24 -9.64 -1.71
C VAL A 188 6.59 -8.99 -1.93
N ASN A 189 6.57 -7.75 -2.42
CA ASN A 189 7.74 -6.90 -2.61
C ASN A 189 7.87 -5.84 -1.50
N GLY A 190 6.79 -5.59 -0.76
CA GLY A 190 6.75 -4.59 0.29
C GLY A 190 5.44 -4.62 1.08
N GLY A 191 5.43 -3.99 2.24
CA GLY A 191 4.24 -3.86 3.08
C GLY A 191 4.49 -4.16 4.55
N GLU A 192 3.48 -3.90 5.36
CA GLU A 192 3.47 -4.16 6.79
C GLU A 192 2.42 -5.23 7.11
N PHE A 193 2.83 -6.22 7.90
CA PHE A 193 2.02 -7.38 8.26
C PHE A 193 2.00 -7.55 9.79
N PRO A 194 1.02 -6.94 10.47
CA PRO A 194 0.95 -6.99 11.94
C PRO A 194 0.70 -8.38 12.53
N GLN A 195 0.20 -9.32 11.75
CA GLN A 195 -0.33 -10.58 12.27
C GLN A 195 0.40 -11.82 11.78
N ILE A 196 1.12 -11.74 10.64
CA ILE A 196 1.83 -12.87 10.03
C ILE A 196 3.22 -12.48 9.54
N ASP A 197 4.11 -13.45 9.44
CA ASP A 197 5.35 -13.35 8.66
C ASP A 197 5.09 -13.86 7.23
N PRO A 198 5.04 -13.00 6.21
CA PRO A 198 4.76 -13.44 4.84
C PRO A 198 5.91 -14.22 4.19
N SER A 199 7.10 -14.27 4.81
CA SER A 199 8.21 -15.12 4.37
C SER A 199 8.15 -16.54 4.95
N ASN A 200 7.24 -16.78 5.90
CA ASN A 200 7.01 -18.07 6.53
C ASN A 200 5.52 -18.25 6.85
N CYS A 201 4.70 -18.16 5.80
CA CYS A 201 3.25 -18.29 5.94
C CYS A 201 2.87 -19.75 6.24
N LYS A 202 2.22 -19.97 7.39
CA LYS A 202 1.85 -21.32 7.85
C LYS A 202 0.49 -21.77 7.35
N ALA A 203 -0.37 -20.85 6.95
CA ALA A 203 -1.68 -21.19 6.39
C ALA A 203 -1.58 -22.03 5.11
N GLU A 204 -0.55 -21.75 4.33
CA GLU A 204 -0.26 -22.43 3.06
C GLU A 204 0.70 -23.62 3.23
N GLY A 205 0.91 -24.07 4.44
CA GLY A 205 1.91 -25.07 4.82
C GLY A 205 3.16 -24.43 5.42
N GLU A 206 3.85 -25.16 6.28
CA GLU A 206 5.08 -24.67 6.89
C GLU A 206 6.10 -24.27 5.82
N GLY A 207 6.63 -23.03 5.96
CA GLY A 207 7.70 -22.54 5.11
C GLY A 207 7.27 -21.97 3.77
N THR A 208 5.97 -21.72 3.54
CA THR A 208 5.54 -21.01 2.33
C THR A 208 6.01 -19.55 2.39
N ASP A 209 6.87 -19.19 1.44
CA ASP A 209 7.46 -17.86 1.31
C ASP A 209 6.78 -17.12 0.15
N PHE A 210 5.98 -16.11 0.49
CA PHE A 210 5.39 -15.21 -0.50
C PHE A 210 6.28 -14.02 -0.85
N VAL A 211 7.37 -13.80 -0.11
CA VAL A 211 8.26 -12.65 -0.32
C VAL A 211 9.18 -12.89 -1.51
N ALA A 212 9.23 -11.93 -2.41
CA ALA A 212 10.07 -12.01 -3.60
C ALA A 212 11.55 -12.24 -3.25
N ALA A 213 12.26 -12.90 -4.16
CA ALA A 213 13.69 -13.15 -4.00
C ALA A 213 14.47 -11.83 -3.84
N GLY A 214 15.39 -11.79 -2.87
CA GLY A 214 16.23 -10.62 -2.60
C GLY A 214 15.51 -9.45 -1.90
N VAL A 215 14.27 -9.62 -1.49
CA VAL A 215 13.53 -8.64 -0.68
C VAL A 215 13.72 -8.94 0.80
N ALA A 216 14.18 -7.94 1.57
CA ALA A 216 14.39 -8.06 3.00
C ALA A 216 13.07 -8.16 3.76
N VAL A 217 13.07 -8.95 4.84
CA VAL A 217 12.01 -8.99 5.85
C VAL A 217 12.61 -8.67 7.21
N ALA A 218 11.88 -7.91 8.02
CA ALA A 218 12.26 -7.61 9.38
C ALA A 218 11.07 -7.74 10.33
N THR A 219 11.34 -8.23 11.53
CA THR A 219 10.44 -8.06 12.67
C THR A 219 10.59 -6.63 13.19
N VAL A 220 9.47 -5.97 13.42
CA VAL A 220 9.40 -4.61 13.95
C VAL A 220 8.65 -4.64 15.28
N VAL A 221 9.29 -4.14 16.34
CA VAL A 221 8.68 -4.03 17.67
C VAL A 221 8.48 -2.57 18.03
N ASP A 222 7.24 -2.24 18.40
CA ASP A 222 6.80 -0.91 18.82
C ASP A 222 6.00 -1.04 20.13
N GLY A 223 6.66 -0.82 21.27
CA GLY A 223 6.12 -1.17 22.57
C GLY A 223 5.85 -2.68 22.68
N ASP A 224 4.61 -3.03 22.99
CA ASP A 224 4.18 -4.44 23.10
C ASP A 224 3.72 -5.05 21.77
N ASN A 225 3.70 -4.25 20.68
CA ASN A 225 3.24 -4.70 19.38
C ASN A 225 4.41 -5.21 18.52
N THR A 226 4.18 -6.35 17.89
CA THR A 226 5.10 -6.93 16.92
C THR A 226 4.43 -6.98 15.55
N SER A 227 5.15 -6.55 14.52
CA SER A 227 4.73 -6.65 13.11
C SER A 227 5.91 -7.10 12.25
N TYR A 228 5.61 -7.45 10.99
CA TYR A 228 6.62 -7.79 10.00
C TYR A 228 6.62 -6.72 8.90
N ALA A 229 7.79 -6.16 8.66
CA ALA A 229 8.03 -5.20 7.58
C ALA A 229 8.73 -5.89 6.41
N VAL A 230 8.18 -5.76 5.22
CA VAL A 230 8.76 -6.29 3.98
C VAL A 230 9.22 -5.17 3.10
N GLY A 231 10.43 -5.31 2.58
CA GLY A 231 11.03 -4.36 1.64
C GLY A 231 11.74 -3.19 2.31
N SER A 232 12.76 -2.72 1.63
CA SER A 232 13.71 -1.71 2.11
C SER A 232 13.04 -0.46 2.67
N ALA A 233 12.07 0.11 1.95
CA ALA A 233 11.43 1.36 2.34
C ALA A 233 10.63 1.25 3.65
N VAL A 234 9.91 0.14 3.85
CA VAL A 234 9.09 -0.10 5.05
C VAL A 234 10.00 -0.34 6.26
N ILE A 235 11.06 -1.13 6.08
CA ILE A 235 12.06 -1.42 7.11
C ILE A 235 12.78 -0.14 7.55
N ALA A 236 13.25 0.66 6.59
CA ALA A 236 13.92 1.93 6.87
C ALA A 236 12.98 2.92 7.59
N ALA A 237 11.71 3.02 7.15
CA ALA A 237 10.73 3.87 7.80
C ALA A 237 10.49 3.47 9.26
N ALA A 238 10.41 2.17 9.57
CA ALA A 238 10.29 1.67 10.93
C ALA A 238 11.50 2.09 11.81
N ALA A 239 12.71 1.87 11.32
CA ALA A 239 13.95 2.27 12.02
C ALA A 239 14.03 3.79 12.23
N ASN A 240 13.70 4.58 11.22
CA ASN A 240 13.73 6.05 11.26
C ASN A 240 12.73 6.60 12.27
N ASN A 241 11.58 5.96 12.43
CA ASN A 241 10.58 6.26 13.43
C ASN A 241 10.94 5.75 14.86
N GLY A 242 12.13 5.16 15.03
CA GLY A 242 12.63 4.73 16.35
C GLY A 242 12.08 3.41 16.84
N LYS A 243 11.44 2.63 15.99
CA LYS A 243 11.01 1.26 16.32
C LYS A 243 12.22 0.33 16.35
N SER A 244 12.13 -0.76 17.13
CA SER A 244 13.14 -1.81 17.13
C SER A 244 12.96 -2.69 15.90
N VAL A 245 14.00 -2.81 15.08
CA VAL A 245 13.98 -3.53 13.80
C VAL A 245 15.01 -4.63 13.82
N THR A 246 14.59 -5.88 13.54
CA THR A 246 15.46 -7.03 13.41
C THR A 246 15.20 -7.72 12.07
N VAL A 247 16.19 -7.72 11.19
CA VAL A 247 16.11 -8.38 9.87
C VAL A 247 16.13 -9.88 10.04
N THR A 248 15.11 -10.55 9.50
CA THR A 248 14.91 -12.01 9.55
C THR A 248 15.14 -12.69 8.20
N LYS A 249 15.08 -11.95 7.10
CA LYS A 249 15.39 -12.41 5.75
C LYS A 249 16.22 -11.39 5.03
N THR A 250 17.29 -11.86 4.36
CA THR A 250 18.28 -11.01 3.70
C THR A 250 17.71 -10.21 2.54
N GLY A 251 18.27 -9.02 2.35
CA GLY A 251 18.02 -8.10 1.25
C GLY A 251 18.68 -6.74 1.53
N PRO A 252 18.78 -5.87 0.53
CA PRO A 252 19.31 -4.53 0.73
C PRO A 252 18.28 -3.65 1.47
N ILE A 253 18.77 -2.86 2.42
CA ILE A 253 17.99 -1.84 3.13
C ILE A 253 18.64 -0.50 2.87
N THR A 254 17.89 0.45 2.33
CA THR A 254 18.37 1.80 1.99
C THR A 254 17.47 2.86 2.61
N GLY A 255 18.00 4.06 2.84
CA GLY A 255 17.22 5.15 3.41
C GLY A 255 17.10 5.11 4.93
N VAL A 256 17.98 4.38 5.61
CA VAL A 256 18.08 4.42 7.08
C VAL A 256 18.85 5.67 7.49
N ASP A 257 18.25 6.46 8.37
CA ASP A 257 18.84 7.73 8.82
C ASP A 257 20.04 7.55 9.72
N ALA A 258 20.89 8.56 9.77
CA ALA A 258 22.05 8.60 10.65
C ALA A 258 21.63 8.47 12.13
N GLY A 259 22.39 7.67 12.89
CA GLY A 259 22.11 7.37 14.29
C GLY A 259 21.03 6.31 14.52
N LYS A 260 20.39 5.79 13.46
CA LYS A 260 19.43 4.68 13.57
C LYS A 260 20.12 3.34 13.43
N SER A 261 19.57 2.34 14.10
CA SER A 261 20.13 0.98 14.17
C SER A 261 19.19 -0.04 13.60
N ILE A 262 19.76 -1.05 12.95
CA ILE A 262 19.07 -2.24 12.49
C ILE A 262 19.82 -3.44 13.07
N ALA A 263 19.09 -4.33 13.73
CA ALA A 263 19.58 -5.63 14.16
C ALA A 263 19.41 -6.68 13.04
N VAL A 264 20.19 -7.74 13.11
CA VAL A 264 20.13 -8.88 12.19
C VAL A 264 19.96 -10.15 13.02
N ALA A 265 18.98 -10.96 12.69
CA ALA A 265 18.71 -12.21 13.41
C ALA A 265 19.85 -13.21 13.24
N GLU A 266 20.02 -14.09 14.21
CA GLU A 266 21.00 -15.17 14.17
C GLU A 266 20.87 -16.01 12.89
N GLY A 267 22.00 -16.29 12.23
CA GLY A 267 22.04 -17.08 10.98
C GLY A 267 21.67 -16.29 9.70
N VAL A 268 21.18 -15.07 9.79
CA VAL A 268 20.89 -14.22 8.61
C VAL A 268 22.19 -13.53 8.17
N THR A 269 22.55 -13.72 6.91
CA THR A 269 23.77 -13.17 6.31
C THR A 269 23.48 -12.42 5.03
N GLY A 270 24.41 -11.56 4.56
CA GLY A 270 24.26 -10.83 3.30
C GLY A 270 23.36 -9.60 3.37
N VAL A 271 22.99 -9.16 4.58
CA VAL A 271 22.25 -7.91 4.77
C VAL A 271 23.16 -6.72 4.48
N THR A 272 22.65 -5.75 3.76
CA THR A 272 23.32 -4.44 3.59
C THR A 272 22.40 -3.31 4.06
N VAL A 273 22.99 -2.33 4.74
CA VAL A 273 22.28 -1.12 5.16
C VAL A 273 22.96 0.10 4.54
N ASN A 274 22.22 0.86 3.72
CA ASN A 274 22.76 1.97 2.94
C ASN A 274 23.99 1.58 2.10
N GLY A 275 24.01 0.35 1.57
CA GLY A 275 25.11 -0.20 0.79
C GLY A 275 26.30 -0.73 1.62
N VAL A 276 26.25 -0.63 2.95
CA VAL A 276 27.29 -1.16 3.85
C VAL A 276 26.90 -2.57 4.28
N PRO A 277 27.75 -3.60 4.07
CA PRO A 277 27.52 -4.95 4.58
C PRO A 277 27.46 -4.96 6.12
N VAL A 278 26.47 -5.62 6.67
CA VAL A 278 26.35 -5.86 8.11
C VAL A 278 27.13 -7.14 8.45
N THR A 279 28.17 -7.03 9.28
CA THR A 279 29.06 -8.14 9.65
C THR A 279 28.86 -8.67 11.06
N GLY A 280 27.92 -8.12 11.83
CA GLY A 280 27.56 -8.52 13.20
C GLY A 280 26.05 -8.56 13.37
N ASP A 281 25.62 -8.63 14.63
CA ASP A 281 24.21 -8.76 15.02
C ASP A 281 23.43 -7.45 14.85
N SER A 282 24.12 -6.34 14.57
CA SER A 282 23.47 -5.04 14.33
C SER A 282 24.40 -4.07 13.60
N TYR A 283 23.77 -3.07 12.98
CA TYR A 283 24.49 -1.95 12.35
C TYR A 283 23.80 -0.64 12.70
N THR A 284 24.56 0.32 13.18
CA THR A 284 24.14 1.70 13.40
C THR A 284 24.70 2.58 12.30
N VAL A 285 23.81 3.29 11.59
CA VAL A 285 24.25 4.24 10.55
C VAL A 285 25.03 5.38 11.21
N PRO A 286 26.31 5.61 10.86
CA PRO A 286 27.12 6.63 11.51
C PRO A 286 26.50 8.03 11.41
N SER A 287 26.43 8.72 12.54
CA SER A 287 26.14 10.15 12.55
C SER A 287 27.35 10.88 11.99
N ARG A 288 27.21 11.55 10.86
CA ARG A 288 28.28 12.37 10.31
C ARG A 288 28.47 13.63 11.18
N TYR A 289 29.01 13.48 12.38
CA TYR A 289 29.64 14.61 13.05
C TYR A 289 31.04 14.76 12.47
N TYR A 290 31.21 15.68 11.53
CA TYR A 290 32.55 16.22 11.28
C TYR A 290 32.96 16.98 12.52
N TYR A 291 33.64 16.30 13.46
CA TYR A 291 34.48 16.98 14.40
C TYR A 291 35.66 17.57 13.56
N TYR A 292 35.52 18.84 13.20
CA TYR A 292 36.66 19.63 12.85
C TYR A 292 37.50 19.72 14.16
N GLN A 293 38.44 18.81 14.34
CA GLN A 293 39.52 19.05 15.28
C GLN A 293 40.46 20.07 14.62
N PRO A 294 40.56 21.29 15.15
CA PRO A 294 41.64 22.15 14.74
C PRO A 294 42.91 21.45 15.24
N THR A 295 43.68 20.86 14.32
CA THR A 295 45.04 20.45 14.59
C THR A 295 45.81 21.72 14.90
N THR A 296 46.13 21.92 16.16
CA THR A 296 47.19 22.82 16.58
C THR A 296 48.52 22.18 16.20
N ASP A 297 48.88 22.26 14.93
CA ASP A 297 50.27 22.05 14.48
C ASP A 297 50.79 23.39 13.98
N THR A 298 51.46 24.04 14.92
CA THR A 298 52.49 25.03 14.61
C THR A 298 53.65 24.29 13.96
N LYS A 299 53.77 24.32 12.63
CA LYS A 299 55.01 24.59 11.90
C LYS A 299 54.71 24.74 10.41
N ALA A 300 55.06 25.90 9.93
CA ALA A 300 55.18 26.21 8.53
C ALA A 300 56.19 25.28 7.84
N ASN A 301 55.84 24.76 6.69
CA ASN A 301 56.53 25.00 5.45
C ASN A 301 55.87 24.30 4.26
N ASP A 302 55.48 25.14 3.35
CA ASP A 302 55.57 25.02 1.91
C ASP A 302 54.91 23.85 1.15
N THR A 303 54.20 24.36 0.20
CA THR A 303 53.96 23.97 -1.19
C THR A 303 52.90 22.96 -1.51
N LYS A 304 51.85 23.57 -2.11
CA LYS A 304 51.07 23.05 -3.25
C LYS A 304 50.32 21.73 -3.03
N GLY A 305 49.04 21.91 -2.94
CA GLY A 305 48.11 20.84 -3.22
C GLY A 305 46.84 20.98 -2.39
N SER A 306 45.93 21.86 -2.78
CA SER A 306 44.56 21.85 -2.27
C SER A 306 44.00 20.45 -2.45
N PRO A 307 43.57 19.73 -1.41
CA PRO A 307 42.88 18.47 -1.63
C PRO A 307 41.55 18.77 -2.33
N LYS A 308 41.45 18.39 -3.58
CA LYS A 308 40.21 18.29 -4.30
C LYS A 308 39.44 17.11 -3.73
N THR A 309 38.81 17.28 -2.58
CA THR A 309 37.74 16.38 -2.11
C THR A 309 36.40 17.03 -2.34
N PHE A 310 36.10 17.24 -3.60
CA PHE A 310 34.72 17.37 -4.01
C PHE A 310 34.27 15.96 -4.36
N ASP A 311 33.66 15.29 -3.40
CA ASP A 311 33.05 13.99 -3.65
C ASP A 311 31.77 14.21 -4.48
N ALA A 312 31.94 14.24 -5.80
CA ALA A 312 30.86 14.38 -6.76
C ALA A 312 29.84 13.23 -6.68
N GLY A 313 30.17 12.15 -5.96
CA GLY A 313 29.31 10.99 -5.78
C GLY A 313 28.06 11.30 -4.96
N ILE A 314 28.18 12.10 -3.89
CA ILE A 314 27.05 12.39 -3.00
C ILE A 314 26.07 13.38 -3.65
N ALA A 315 26.57 14.36 -4.40
CA ALA A 315 25.71 15.31 -5.12
C ALA A 315 24.91 14.62 -6.24
N LEU A 316 25.48 13.57 -6.86
CA LEU A 316 24.80 12.80 -7.91
C LEU A 316 23.69 11.91 -7.32
N TYR A 317 23.88 11.31 -6.14
CA TYR A 317 22.87 10.48 -5.48
C TYR A 317 21.69 11.28 -4.92
N VAL A 318 21.95 12.46 -4.36
CA VAL A 318 20.89 13.36 -3.89
C VAL A 318 20.12 13.95 -5.10
N GLY A 319 20.81 14.23 -6.20
CA GLY A 319 20.18 14.69 -7.44
C GLY A 319 19.27 13.64 -8.08
N MET A 320 19.66 12.35 -8.07
CA MET A 320 18.84 11.26 -8.62
C MET A 320 17.64 10.91 -7.73
N ALA A 321 17.75 11.04 -6.42
CA ALA A 321 16.61 10.83 -5.51
C ALA A 321 15.57 11.94 -5.64
N LEU A 322 15.99 13.18 -5.88
CA LEU A 322 15.08 14.31 -6.10
C LEU A 322 14.45 14.31 -7.50
N THR A 323 15.13 13.78 -8.52
CA THR A 323 14.56 13.70 -9.87
C THR A 323 13.58 12.54 -10.01
N SER A 324 13.69 11.48 -9.23
CA SER A 324 12.69 10.39 -9.21
C SER A 324 11.39 10.79 -8.49
N ALA A 325 11.45 11.74 -7.55
CA ALA A 325 10.25 12.30 -6.89
C ALA A 325 9.61 13.47 -7.68
N ALA A 326 10.36 14.14 -8.57
CA ALA A 326 9.89 15.30 -9.35
C ALA A 326 9.53 14.97 -10.81
N GLY A 327 9.68 13.71 -11.22
CA GLY A 327 9.52 13.27 -12.63
C GLY A 327 8.09 13.21 -13.15
N VAL A 328 7.08 13.74 -12.46
CA VAL A 328 5.69 13.77 -12.93
C VAL A 328 5.14 15.18 -13.23
N ALA A 329 5.93 16.22 -13.12
CA ALA A 329 5.42 17.57 -13.25
C ALA A 329 6.21 18.46 -14.22
N PHE A 330 6.59 18.00 -15.42
CA PHE A 330 7.01 18.92 -16.49
C PHE A 330 6.95 18.28 -17.88
N VAL A 331 5.74 18.09 -18.39
CA VAL A 331 5.51 18.04 -19.85
C VAL A 331 4.31 18.94 -20.13
N GLY A 332 4.55 20.08 -20.69
CA GLY A 332 3.50 20.90 -21.26
C GLY A 332 3.67 22.40 -21.13
N LYS A 333 4.66 22.98 -21.79
CA LYS A 333 4.48 24.32 -22.36
C LYS A 333 5.28 24.45 -23.64
N LYS A 334 4.62 24.18 -24.74
CA LYS A 334 5.06 24.55 -26.10
C LYS A 334 5.02 26.06 -26.18
N ARG A 335 6.14 26.68 -26.49
CA ARG A 335 6.21 28.08 -26.96
C ARG A 335 5.91 28.06 -28.44
N GLU A 336 4.92 28.81 -28.81
CA GLU A 336 4.78 29.35 -30.18
C GLU A 336 5.68 30.55 -30.30
N ASP A 337 6.49 30.53 -31.30
CA ASP A 337 6.87 31.66 -32.17
C ASP A 337 7.07 31.10 -33.59
#